data_a40d70f3f4f59438b4f7d7a86a373df6
#
_entry.id   a40d70f3f4f59438b4f7d7a86a373df6
#
_cell.length_a   1.000
_cell.length_b   1.000
_cell.length_c   1.000
_cell.angle_alpha   90.00
_cell.angle_beta   90.00
_cell.angle_gamma   90.00
#
_symmetry.space_group_name_H-M   'P 1'
#
loop_
_entity.id
_entity.type
_entity.pdbx_description
1 polymer ?
#
loop_
_entity_poly.entity_id
_entity_poly.type
_entity_poly.pdbx_seq_one_letter_code
_entity_poly.pdbx_strand_id
1 'polypeptide(L)'
;IDYSELANSQATLVYGQMNEPPGARASVALSGLTIAESFRDAGAADGKRNDILFFIDNIFRFTQAGSEVSALLGRMPGSVGYQPTLASEMGAMQERIASTIHGSITSVQAVYVPADDLTDPAPATTFTHLDATTVLSRKITELGIYPAVDPLDSTSRILDPNIVGEEHYNVAQRVKQILQRNKELQDIISILGMDELSDEDRLTVNRARRVQRFLSQPFSVAEQFTGVPGVMVNIEDTIKGFKMILDGEVDDLPE
;
A
#
# COMPACT_ATOMS: atom_id res chain seq x y z
N ILE A 1 -2.15 11.47 16.66
CA ILE A 1 -3.14 10.41 17.01
C ILE A 1 -4.21 11.08 17.85
N ASP A 2 -5.45 10.98 17.42
CA ASP A 2 -6.58 11.41 18.24
C ASP A 2 -6.92 10.34 19.26
N TYR A 3 -6.55 10.59 20.50
CA TYR A 3 -6.79 9.67 21.62
C TYR A 3 -8.28 9.55 21.99
N SER A 4 -9.11 10.50 21.59
CA SER A 4 -10.55 10.46 21.89
C SER A 4 -11.26 9.32 21.17
N GLU A 5 -10.86 9.03 19.94
CA GLU A 5 -11.38 7.91 19.16
C GLU A 5 -10.89 6.55 19.68
N LEU A 6 -9.71 6.52 20.30
CA LEU A 6 -9.13 5.29 20.85
C LEU A 6 -9.57 4.97 22.29
N ALA A 7 -10.22 5.91 22.99
CA ALA A 7 -10.56 5.75 24.41
C ALA A 7 -11.41 4.51 24.72
N ASN A 8 -12.23 4.05 23.77
CA ASN A 8 -13.08 2.87 23.89
C ASN A 8 -12.58 1.68 23.07
N SER A 9 -11.35 1.74 22.52
CA SER A 9 -10.78 0.68 21.72
C SER A 9 -9.90 -0.26 22.56
N GLN A 10 -9.65 -1.46 22.05
CA GLN A 10 -8.67 -2.41 22.61
C GLN A 10 -7.26 -2.22 22.03
N ALA A 11 -6.96 -1.04 21.47
CA ALA A 11 -5.68 -0.76 20.87
C ALA A 11 -4.58 -0.62 21.93
N THR A 12 -3.46 -1.28 21.72
CA THR A 12 -2.24 -1.10 22.50
C THR A 12 -1.27 -0.24 21.70
N LEU A 13 -0.82 0.87 22.25
CA LEU A 13 0.05 1.83 21.60
C LEU A 13 1.48 1.71 22.12
N VAL A 14 2.44 1.58 21.20
CA VAL A 14 3.87 1.49 21.50
C VAL A 14 4.60 2.58 20.74
N TYR A 15 5.35 3.43 21.43
CA TYR A 15 5.98 4.61 20.85
C TYR A 15 7.49 4.57 20.89
N GLY A 16 8.12 5.08 19.82
CA GLY A 16 9.49 5.55 19.81
C GLY A 16 9.52 7.01 19.37
N GLN A 17 9.91 7.90 20.25
CA GLN A 17 10.01 9.33 19.93
C GLN A 17 11.25 9.62 19.08
N MET A 18 11.15 10.62 18.20
CA MET A 18 12.23 10.99 17.28
C MET A 18 13.50 11.52 17.99
N ASN A 19 13.35 12.06 19.20
CA ASN A 19 14.44 12.59 20.03
C ASN A 19 15.14 11.53 20.89
N GLU A 20 14.65 10.28 20.87
CA GLU A 20 15.30 9.19 21.60
C GLU A 20 16.57 8.69 20.88
N PRO A 21 17.49 8.07 21.62
CA PRO A 21 18.67 7.45 21.02
C PRO A 21 18.30 6.41 19.96
N PRO A 22 19.12 6.22 18.91
CA PRO A 22 18.81 5.32 17.82
C PRO A 22 18.62 3.87 18.26
N GLY A 23 19.31 3.40 19.29
CA GLY A 23 19.11 2.07 19.86
C GLY A 23 17.72 1.88 20.45
N ALA A 24 17.17 2.89 21.14
CA ALA A 24 15.80 2.85 21.66
C ALA A 24 14.78 2.83 20.50
N ARG A 25 14.96 3.68 19.50
CA ARG A 25 14.08 3.73 18.30
C ARG A 25 14.08 2.43 17.50
N ALA A 26 15.22 1.75 17.39
CA ALA A 26 15.31 0.44 16.76
C ALA A 26 14.59 -0.65 17.59
N SER A 27 14.69 -0.57 18.92
CA SER A 27 14.09 -1.58 19.81
C SER A 27 12.57 -1.49 19.90
N VAL A 28 11.97 -0.31 19.66
CA VAL A 28 10.52 -0.09 19.75
C VAL A 28 9.74 -1.01 18.81
N ALA A 29 10.18 -1.14 17.56
CA ALA A 29 9.53 -2.00 16.58
C ALA A 29 9.50 -3.48 17.04
N LEU A 30 10.63 -3.96 17.57
CA LEU A 30 10.75 -5.32 18.10
C LEU A 30 9.92 -5.53 19.36
N SER A 31 9.85 -4.52 20.22
CA SER A 31 9.02 -4.55 21.43
C SER A 31 7.53 -4.60 21.10
N GLY A 32 7.08 -3.76 20.14
CA GLY A 32 5.70 -3.77 19.67
C GLY A 32 5.31 -5.12 19.05
N LEU A 33 6.21 -5.70 18.26
CA LEU A 33 5.99 -7.01 17.67
C LEU A 33 5.94 -8.12 18.73
N THR A 34 6.79 -8.08 19.75
CA THR A 34 6.75 -9.04 20.88
C THR A 34 5.43 -8.97 21.65
N ILE A 35 4.88 -7.77 21.83
CA ILE A 35 3.55 -7.59 22.43
C ILE A 35 2.47 -8.20 21.54
N ALA A 36 2.52 -7.97 20.22
CA ALA A 36 1.58 -8.56 19.28
C ALA A 36 1.64 -10.09 19.28
N GLU A 37 2.84 -10.68 19.34
CA GLU A 37 3.04 -12.12 19.47
C GLU A 37 2.44 -12.65 20.79
N SER A 38 2.64 -11.93 21.89
CA SER A 38 2.06 -12.30 23.19
C SER A 38 0.53 -12.33 23.13
N PHE A 39 -0.10 -11.37 22.48
CA PHE A 39 -1.57 -11.37 22.31
C PHE A 39 -2.05 -12.49 21.38
N ARG A 40 -1.34 -12.77 20.28
CA ARG A 40 -1.64 -13.89 19.40
C ARG A 40 -1.59 -15.22 20.17
N ASP A 41 -0.52 -15.42 20.92
CA ASP A 41 -0.26 -16.70 21.58
C ASP A 41 -1.07 -16.89 22.87
N ALA A 42 -1.60 -15.80 23.48
CA ALA A 42 -2.48 -15.87 24.64
C ALA A 42 -3.79 -16.64 24.37
N GLY A 43 -4.26 -16.67 23.12
CA GLY A 43 -5.42 -17.46 22.72
C GLY A 43 -5.25 -18.97 22.91
N ALA A 44 -4.01 -19.46 23.00
CA ALA A 44 -3.72 -20.87 23.25
C ALA A 44 -4.24 -21.37 24.59
N ALA A 45 -4.24 -20.53 25.61
CA ALA A 45 -4.69 -20.87 26.96
C ALA A 45 -6.21 -21.11 27.04
N ASP A 46 -6.98 -20.42 26.20
CA ASP A 46 -8.44 -20.47 26.17
C ASP A 46 -8.99 -21.38 25.04
N GLY A 47 -8.11 -22.01 24.27
CA GLY A 47 -8.48 -22.81 23.10
C GLY A 47 -9.07 -22.01 21.94
N LYS A 48 -8.92 -20.67 21.95
CA LYS A 48 -9.36 -19.74 20.91
C LYS A 48 -8.16 -19.30 20.07
N ARG A 49 -8.42 -19.00 18.81
CA ARG A 49 -7.43 -18.33 17.94
C ARG A 49 -7.58 -16.81 18.09
N ASN A 50 -6.47 -16.13 18.26
CA ASN A 50 -6.43 -14.68 18.29
C ASN A 50 -5.81 -14.16 17.00
N ASP A 51 -6.54 -13.32 16.28
CA ASP A 51 -6.04 -12.64 15.11
C ASP A 51 -5.74 -11.18 15.46
N ILE A 52 -4.49 -10.79 15.26
CA ILE A 52 -3.95 -9.49 15.67
C ILE A 52 -3.75 -8.63 14.43
N LEU A 53 -4.28 -7.42 14.45
CA LEU A 53 -3.98 -6.40 13.46
C LEU A 53 -2.87 -5.50 13.98
N PHE A 54 -1.72 -5.50 13.31
CA PHE A 54 -0.50 -4.83 13.73
C PHE A 54 -0.16 -3.69 12.77
N PHE A 55 -0.22 -2.45 13.27
CA PHE A 55 0.11 -1.26 12.51
C PHE A 55 1.53 -0.78 12.82
N ILE A 56 2.31 -0.46 11.78
CA ILE A 56 3.65 0.13 11.90
C ILE A 56 3.68 1.46 11.14
N ASP A 57 3.79 2.56 11.83
CA ASP A 57 3.92 3.89 11.25
C ASP A 57 5.20 4.59 11.75
N ASN A 58 6.26 4.51 10.98
CA ASN A 58 6.46 3.73 9.75
C ASN A 58 7.72 2.86 9.87
N ILE A 59 7.79 1.80 9.07
CA ILE A 59 8.90 0.83 9.10
C ILE A 59 10.24 1.45 8.68
N PHE A 60 10.25 2.49 7.86
CA PHE A 60 11.47 3.19 7.47
C PHE A 60 12.25 3.73 8.68
N ARG A 61 11.57 4.12 9.77
CA ARG A 61 12.22 4.61 10.99
C ARG A 61 13.02 3.53 11.71
N PHE A 62 12.57 2.29 11.64
CA PHE A 62 13.34 1.14 12.11
C PHE A 62 14.66 0.98 11.34
N THR A 63 14.61 1.06 10.01
CA THR A 63 15.77 1.00 9.14
C THR A 63 16.73 2.17 9.39
N GLN A 64 16.21 3.38 9.51
CA GLN A 64 16.99 4.59 9.79
C GLN A 64 17.73 4.48 11.13
N ALA A 65 17.04 4.02 12.17
CA ALA A 65 17.65 3.82 13.48
C ALA A 65 18.77 2.75 13.42
N GLY A 66 18.57 1.68 12.66
CA GLY A 66 19.59 0.67 12.41
C GLY A 66 20.84 1.22 11.71
N SER A 67 20.68 2.12 10.73
CA SER A 67 21.82 2.76 10.06
C SER A 67 22.60 3.70 10.98
N GLU A 68 21.91 4.45 11.84
CA GLU A 68 22.53 5.30 12.84
C GLU A 68 23.32 4.49 13.89
N VAL A 69 22.76 3.38 14.38
CA VAL A 69 23.46 2.47 15.29
C VAL A 69 24.71 1.87 14.62
N SER A 70 24.58 1.45 13.36
CA SER A 70 25.71 0.89 12.59
C SER A 70 26.86 1.92 12.44
N ALA A 71 26.52 3.16 12.16
CA ALA A 71 27.50 4.27 12.07
C ALA A 71 28.18 4.54 13.41
N LEU A 72 27.42 4.56 14.52
CA LEU A 72 27.98 4.74 15.87
C LEU A 72 28.95 3.60 16.25
N LEU A 73 28.72 2.39 15.75
CA LEU A 73 29.61 1.25 15.95
C LEU A 73 30.83 1.23 15.00
N GLY A 74 30.98 2.28 14.16
CA GLY A 74 32.08 2.38 13.22
C GLY A 74 32.07 1.33 12.10
N ARG A 75 30.91 0.74 11.79
CA ARG A 75 30.78 -0.22 10.70
C ARG A 75 30.83 0.50 9.35
N MET A 76 31.50 -0.13 8.37
CA MET A 76 31.51 0.40 7.00
C MET A 76 30.10 0.41 6.42
N PRO A 77 29.62 1.55 5.90
CA PRO A 77 28.29 1.63 5.32
C PRO A 77 28.18 0.77 4.05
N GLY A 78 27.00 0.23 3.84
CA GLY A 78 26.62 -0.45 2.60
C GLY A 78 26.12 0.53 1.53
N SER A 79 25.26 0.03 0.65
CA SER A 79 24.68 0.84 -0.43
C SER A 79 23.90 2.04 0.13
N VAL A 80 24.08 3.21 -0.48
CA VAL A 80 23.39 4.48 -0.15
C VAL A 80 23.54 4.89 1.33
N GLY A 81 24.56 4.37 2.02
CA GLY A 81 24.83 4.71 3.43
C GLY A 81 24.06 3.89 4.46
N TYR A 82 23.28 2.89 4.04
CA TYR A 82 22.60 1.98 4.96
C TYR A 82 23.56 0.98 5.62
N GLN A 83 23.10 0.37 6.73
CA GLN A 83 23.86 -0.71 7.38
C GLN A 83 24.01 -1.93 6.46
N PRO A 84 25.16 -2.62 6.49
CA PRO A 84 25.38 -3.83 5.69
C PRO A 84 24.43 -4.97 6.08
N THR A 85 23.87 -4.92 7.29
CA THR A 85 22.92 -5.89 7.85
C THR A 85 21.45 -5.56 7.58
N LEU A 86 21.16 -4.55 6.72
CA LEU A 86 19.80 -4.09 6.43
C LEU A 86 18.83 -5.24 6.10
N ALA A 87 19.19 -6.08 5.15
CA ALA A 87 18.31 -7.16 4.70
C ALA A 87 18.07 -8.22 5.78
N SER A 88 19.10 -8.58 6.55
CA SER A 88 18.96 -9.56 7.62
C SER A 88 18.19 -9.03 8.82
N GLU A 89 18.37 -7.76 9.18
CA GLU A 89 17.60 -7.11 10.27
C GLU A 89 16.12 -6.98 9.89
N MET A 90 15.84 -6.54 8.67
CA MET A 90 14.48 -6.45 8.16
C MET A 90 13.84 -7.83 8.07
N GLY A 91 14.52 -8.83 7.52
CA GLY A 91 14.03 -10.19 7.42
C GLY A 91 13.72 -10.80 8.79
N ALA A 92 14.62 -10.64 9.75
CA ALA A 92 14.42 -11.15 11.11
C ALA A 92 13.19 -10.56 11.82
N MET A 93 12.86 -9.31 11.52
CA MET A 93 11.65 -8.67 12.03
C MET A 93 10.40 -9.14 11.27
N GLN A 94 10.43 -9.10 9.94
CA GLN A 94 9.27 -9.39 9.10
C GLN A 94 8.81 -10.86 9.20
N GLU A 95 9.73 -11.81 9.30
CA GLU A 95 9.40 -13.23 9.43
C GLU A 95 8.67 -13.60 10.73
N ARG A 96 8.73 -12.74 11.75
CA ARG A 96 7.95 -12.90 12.99
C ARG A 96 6.48 -12.55 12.80
N ILE A 97 6.15 -11.78 11.76
CA ILE A 97 4.77 -11.43 11.38
C ILE A 97 4.18 -12.63 10.63
N ALA A 98 3.62 -13.56 11.38
CA ALA A 98 3.23 -14.84 10.83
C ALA A 98 1.97 -15.40 11.51
N SER A 99 1.30 -16.29 10.78
CA SER A 99 0.25 -17.14 11.33
C SER A 99 0.85 -18.37 12.01
N THR A 100 0.30 -18.72 13.16
CA THR A 100 0.65 -19.91 13.94
C THR A 100 -0.60 -20.75 14.19
N ILE A 101 -0.43 -21.87 14.91
CA ILE A 101 -1.58 -22.67 15.37
C ILE A 101 -2.46 -21.92 16.37
N HIS A 102 -1.92 -20.89 17.03
CA HIS A 102 -2.63 -20.12 18.08
C HIS A 102 -3.34 -18.88 17.57
N GLY A 103 -2.98 -18.40 16.38
CA GLY A 103 -3.58 -17.20 15.80
C GLY A 103 -2.75 -16.63 14.65
N SER A 104 -3.08 -15.42 14.23
CA SER A 104 -2.37 -14.74 13.14
C SER A 104 -1.99 -13.31 13.52
N ILE A 105 -0.94 -12.79 12.87
CA ILE A 105 -0.63 -11.37 12.85
C ILE A 105 -0.75 -10.89 11.41
N THR A 106 -1.68 -9.97 11.16
CA THR A 106 -1.78 -9.24 9.90
C THR A 106 -1.22 -7.86 10.11
N SER A 107 -0.23 -7.45 9.30
CA SER A 107 0.38 -6.13 9.44
C SER A 107 -0.07 -5.17 8.36
N VAL A 108 -0.23 -3.91 8.74
CA VAL A 108 -0.35 -2.76 7.84
C VAL A 108 0.83 -1.84 8.14
N GLN A 109 1.71 -1.67 7.17
CA GLN A 109 2.96 -0.95 7.35
C GLN A 109 3.00 0.27 6.44
N ALA A 110 3.16 1.45 7.03
CA ALA A 110 3.51 2.64 6.26
C ALA A 110 5.00 2.57 5.91
N VAL A 111 5.29 2.72 4.62
CA VAL A 111 6.67 2.71 4.10
C VAL A 111 6.96 4.08 3.51
N TYR A 112 7.87 4.82 4.14
CA TYR A 112 8.37 6.05 3.56
C TYR A 112 9.38 5.74 2.46
N VAL A 113 9.19 6.37 1.31
CA VAL A 113 10.05 6.19 0.13
C VAL A 113 10.85 7.48 -0.07
N PRO A 114 12.17 7.49 0.23
CA PRO A 114 13.01 8.68 0.06
C PRO A 114 13.01 9.15 -1.39
N ALA A 115 12.76 10.45 -1.61
CA ALA A 115 12.77 11.09 -2.93
C ALA A 115 11.85 10.42 -3.99
N ASP A 116 10.80 9.72 -3.55
CA ASP A 116 9.89 8.94 -4.40
C ASP A 116 10.62 7.83 -5.21
N ASP A 117 11.81 7.40 -4.75
CA ASP A 117 12.62 6.35 -5.38
C ASP A 117 12.34 4.97 -4.76
N LEU A 118 11.49 4.19 -5.44
CA LEU A 118 11.16 2.82 -5.04
C LEU A 118 12.35 1.85 -5.11
N THR A 119 13.45 2.25 -5.74
CA THR A 119 14.68 1.44 -5.84
C THR A 119 15.65 1.69 -4.68
N ASP A 120 15.38 2.66 -3.80
CA ASP A 120 16.15 2.86 -2.58
C ASP A 120 16.20 1.56 -1.77
N PRO A 121 17.37 1.17 -1.23
CA PRO A 121 17.55 -0.11 -0.55
C PRO A 121 16.58 -0.39 0.60
N ALA A 122 16.14 0.63 1.33
CA ALA A 122 15.24 0.44 2.47
C ALA A 122 13.82 0.03 2.04
N PRO A 123 13.09 0.80 1.18
CA PRO A 123 11.81 0.36 0.68
C PRO A 123 11.92 -0.91 -0.19
N ALA A 124 12.93 -1.02 -1.05
CA ALA A 124 13.11 -2.19 -1.90
C ALA A 124 13.25 -3.48 -1.09
N THR A 125 14.04 -3.47 -0.01
CA THR A 125 14.16 -4.62 0.90
C THR A 125 12.84 -4.90 1.63
N THR A 126 12.13 -3.86 2.07
CA THR A 126 10.84 -4.03 2.75
C THR A 126 9.82 -4.69 1.84
N PHE A 127 9.71 -4.26 0.57
CA PHE A 127 8.73 -4.78 -0.38
C PHE A 127 8.89 -6.28 -0.65
N THR A 128 10.08 -6.84 -0.52
CA THR A 128 10.29 -8.29 -0.70
C THR A 128 9.56 -9.15 0.32
N HIS A 129 9.22 -8.59 1.48
CA HIS A 129 8.54 -9.27 2.58
C HIS A 129 7.03 -9.03 2.62
N LEU A 130 6.49 -8.14 1.76
CA LEU A 130 5.08 -7.78 1.78
C LEU A 130 4.26 -8.64 0.81
N ASP A 131 3.07 -9.04 1.24
CA ASP A 131 2.12 -9.79 0.41
C ASP A 131 1.30 -8.87 -0.50
N ALA A 132 1.14 -7.62 -0.11
CA ALA A 132 0.46 -6.60 -0.91
C ALA A 132 1.14 -5.25 -0.71
N THR A 133 1.20 -4.46 -1.79
CA THR A 133 1.71 -3.10 -1.77
C THR A 133 0.68 -2.15 -2.37
N THR A 134 0.40 -1.05 -1.67
CA THR A 134 -0.43 0.05 -2.18
C THR A 134 0.48 1.26 -2.35
N VAL A 135 0.74 1.63 -3.59
CA VAL A 135 1.63 2.74 -3.93
C VAL A 135 0.82 4.01 -4.13
N LEU A 136 1.13 5.04 -3.34
CA LEU A 136 0.56 6.38 -3.50
C LEU A 136 1.46 7.20 -4.43
N SER A 137 0.86 7.84 -5.43
CA SER A 137 1.57 8.59 -6.47
C SER A 137 1.18 10.07 -6.47
N ARG A 138 2.18 10.97 -6.47
CA ARG A 138 1.94 12.41 -6.62
C ARG A 138 1.31 12.74 -7.96
N LYS A 139 1.70 12.03 -9.03
CA LYS A 139 1.13 12.22 -10.38
C LYS A 139 -0.38 11.94 -10.41
N ILE A 140 -0.84 10.97 -9.63
CA ILE A 140 -2.27 10.66 -9.51
C ILE A 140 -2.99 11.77 -8.72
N THR A 141 -2.36 12.32 -7.68
CA THR A 141 -2.89 13.48 -6.94
C THR A 141 -3.05 14.72 -7.84
N GLU A 142 -2.10 14.96 -8.74
CA GLU A 142 -2.14 16.08 -9.70
C GLU A 142 -3.32 15.99 -10.66
N LEU A 143 -3.82 14.77 -10.91
CA LEU A 143 -5.05 14.53 -11.69
C LEU A 143 -6.33 14.71 -10.86
N GLY A 144 -6.22 15.04 -9.58
CA GLY A 144 -7.36 15.19 -8.68
C GLY A 144 -8.03 13.86 -8.27
N ILE A 145 -7.34 12.75 -8.42
CA ILE A 145 -7.84 11.41 -8.08
C ILE A 145 -7.47 11.07 -6.63
N TYR A 146 -8.48 10.77 -5.82
CA TYR A 146 -8.36 10.39 -4.42
C TYR A 146 -9.19 9.13 -4.12
N PRO A 147 -8.63 8.11 -3.41
CA PRO A 147 -7.23 8.00 -2.97
C PRO A 147 -6.25 7.95 -4.15
N ALA A 148 -5.07 8.56 -3.97
CA ALA A 148 -4.06 8.70 -5.04
C ALA A 148 -3.23 7.40 -5.23
N VAL A 149 -3.91 6.28 -5.32
CA VAL A 149 -3.31 4.96 -5.50
C VAL A 149 -2.96 4.73 -6.97
N ASP A 150 -1.71 4.34 -7.23
CA ASP A 150 -1.30 3.89 -8.56
C ASP A 150 -1.63 2.41 -8.74
N PRO A 151 -2.61 2.05 -9.58
CA PRO A 151 -3.02 0.66 -9.77
C PRO A 151 -2.01 -0.17 -10.58
N LEU A 152 -1.10 0.48 -11.32
CA LEU A 152 -0.06 -0.21 -12.09
C LEU A 152 1.12 -0.61 -11.21
N ASP A 153 1.52 0.25 -10.29
CA ASP A 153 2.62 0.01 -9.36
C ASP A 153 2.19 -0.74 -8.09
N SER A 154 0.88 -0.84 -7.84
CA SER A 154 0.32 -1.58 -6.71
C SER A 154 0.13 -3.06 -7.04
N THR A 155 0.44 -3.92 -6.06
CA THR A 155 0.36 -5.38 -6.23
C THR A 155 -0.29 -6.05 -5.04
N SER A 156 -0.85 -7.25 -5.25
CA SER A 156 -1.34 -8.11 -4.18
C SER A 156 -1.24 -9.59 -4.58
N ARG A 157 -0.69 -10.42 -3.70
CA ARG A 157 -0.62 -11.88 -3.90
C ARG A 157 -1.98 -12.56 -3.83
N ILE A 158 -2.94 -11.97 -3.11
CA ILE A 158 -4.31 -12.51 -3.05
C ILE A 158 -5.14 -12.20 -4.30
N LEU A 159 -4.65 -11.38 -5.23
CA LEU A 159 -5.28 -11.20 -6.54
C LEU A 159 -4.94 -12.40 -7.44
N ASP A 160 -5.53 -13.52 -7.11
CA ASP A 160 -5.42 -14.82 -7.79
C ASP A 160 -6.82 -15.38 -8.03
N PRO A 161 -7.14 -15.94 -9.20
CA PRO A 161 -8.49 -16.41 -9.51
C PRO A 161 -9.01 -17.48 -8.54
N ASN A 162 -8.12 -18.27 -7.92
CA ASN A 162 -8.50 -19.26 -6.91
C ASN A 162 -8.89 -18.65 -5.55
N ILE A 163 -8.53 -17.38 -5.31
CA ILE A 163 -8.82 -16.68 -4.04
C ILE A 163 -9.98 -15.72 -4.22
N VAL A 164 -9.87 -14.80 -5.20
CA VAL A 164 -10.88 -13.73 -5.41
C VAL A 164 -11.97 -14.11 -6.42
N GLY A 165 -11.82 -15.22 -7.12
CA GLY A 165 -12.70 -15.64 -8.20
C GLY A 165 -12.28 -15.07 -9.57
N GLU A 166 -12.70 -15.77 -10.63
CA GLU A 166 -12.31 -15.44 -12.00
C GLU A 166 -12.81 -14.07 -12.45
N GLU A 167 -14.04 -13.69 -12.08
CA GLU A 167 -14.61 -12.40 -12.50
C GLU A 167 -13.81 -11.23 -11.95
N HIS A 168 -13.56 -11.21 -10.64
CA HIS A 168 -12.75 -10.16 -10.01
C HIS A 168 -11.34 -10.08 -10.62
N TYR A 169 -10.69 -11.24 -10.76
CA TYR A 169 -9.35 -11.31 -11.35
C TYR A 169 -9.32 -10.76 -12.77
N ASN A 170 -10.23 -11.22 -13.64
CA ASN A 170 -10.28 -10.80 -15.04
C ASN A 170 -10.59 -9.31 -15.19
N VAL A 171 -11.52 -8.77 -14.39
CA VAL A 171 -11.83 -7.34 -14.41
C VAL A 171 -10.60 -6.53 -13.99
N ALA A 172 -9.92 -6.91 -12.91
CA ALA A 172 -8.71 -6.23 -12.45
C ALA A 172 -7.59 -6.25 -13.50
N GLN A 173 -7.37 -7.38 -14.18
CA GLN A 173 -6.36 -7.49 -15.25
C GLN A 173 -6.71 -6.59 -16.45
N ARG A 174 -7.97 -6.57 -16.87
CA ARG A 174 -8.44 -5.70 -17.97
C ARG A 174 -8.29 -4.21 -17.61
N VAL A 175 -8.58 -3.82 -16.38
CA VAL A 175 -8.36 -2.45 -15.88
C VAL A 175 -6.87 -2.09 -16.00
N LYS A 176 -5.97 -2.96 -15.53
CA LYS A 176 -4.52 -2.75 -15.65
C LYS A 176 -4.07 -2.63 -17.11
N GLN A 177 -4.56 -3.48 -17.99
CA GLN A 177 -4.24 -3.45 -19.43
C GLN A 177 -4.65 -2.11 -20.07
N ILE A 178 -5.88 -1.65 -19.82
CA ILE A 178 -6.36 -0.37 -20.35
C ILE A 178 -5.53 0.81 -19.83
N LEU A 179 -5.22 0.83 -18.54
CA LEU A 179 -4.40 1.89 -17.95
C LEU A 179 -2.96 1.86 -18.48
N GLN A 180 -2.38 0.68 -18.62
CA GLN A 180 -1.05 0.51 -19.21
C GLN A 180 -1.02 1.00 -20.67
N ARG A 181 -2.01 0.61 -21.47
CA ARG A 181 -2.11 1.06 -22.86
C ARG A 181 -2.28 2.58 -22.94
N ASN A 182 -3.13 3.15 -22.09
CA ASN A 182 -3.29 4.60 -22.00
C ASN A 182 -1.96 5.30 -21.68
N LYS A 183 -1.18 4.76 -20.75
CA LYS A 183 0.13 5.31 -20.38
C LYS A 183 1.09 5.33 -21.57
N GLU A 184 1.12 4.27 -22.38
CA GLU A 184 1.93 4.18 -23.59
C GLU A 184 1.48 5.19 -24.67
N LEU A 185 0.16 5.42 -24.78
CA LEU A 185 -0.39 6.36 -25.75
C LEU A 185 -0.19 7.83 -25.36
N GLN A 186 0.03 8.14 -24.06
CA GLN A 186 0.23 9.53 -23.62
C GLN A 186 1.43 10.22 -24.30
N ASP A 187 2.51 9.50 -24.54
CA ASP A 187 3.67 10.04 -25.23
C ASP A 187 3.34 10.39 -26.69
N ILE A 188 2.56 9.55 -27.35
CA ILE A 188 2.08 9.79 -28.72
C ILE A 188 1.12 10.99 -28.76
N ILE A 189 0.18 11.03 -27.81
CA ILE A 189 -0.81 12.12 -27.70
C ILE A 189 -0.11 13.46 -27.46
N SER A 190 0.93 13.49 -26.63
CA SER A 190 1.66 14.72 -26.28
C SER A 190 2.41 15.31 -27.48
N ILE A 191 2.83 14.48 -28.43
CA ILE A 191 3.62 14.88 -29.60
C ILE A 191 2.73 15.15 -30.83
N LEU A 192 1.78 14.25 -31.09
CA LEU A 192 1.01 14.22 -32.34
C LEU A 192 -0.45 14.65 -32.16
N GLY A 193 -0.96 14.67 -30.92
CA GLY A 193 -2.36 14.93 -30.62
C GLY A 193 -3.26 13.70 -30.70
N MET A 194 -4.49 13.85 -30.23
CA MET A 194 -5.51 12.77 -30.19
C MET A 194 -5.98 12.36 -31.61
N ASP A 195 -5.89 13.27 -32.58
CA ASP A 195 -6.43 13.06 -33.93
C ASP A 195 -5.65 12.03 -34.73
N GLU A 196 -4.39 11.82 -34.37
CA GLU A 196 -3.52 10.83 -35.02
C GLU A 196 -3.69 9.41 -34.50
N LEU A 197 -4.48 9.22 -33.43
CA LEU A 197 -4.76 7.89 -32.89
C LEU A 197 -5.77 7.13 -33.77
N SER A 198 -5.61 5.80 -33.83
CA SER A 198 -6.63 4.93 -34.40
C SER A 198 -7.93 5.02 -33.61
N ASP A 199 -9.05 4.67 -34.20
CA ASP A 199 -10.36 4.67 -33.52
C ASP A 199 -10.35 3.73 -32.30
N GLU A 200 -9.62 2.61 -32.36
CA GLU A 200 -9.44 1.68 -31.25
C GLU A 200 -8.65 2.30 -30.09
N ASP A 201 -7.55 3.00 -30.41
CA ASP A 201 -6.74 3.67 -29.39
C ASP A 201 -7.49 4.86 -28.76
N ARG A 202 -8.28 5.61 -29.55
CA ARG A 202 -9.16 6.66 -29.01
C ARG A 202 -10.19 6.10 -28.03
N LEU A 203 -10.82 4.99 -28.38
CA LEU A 203 -11.77 4.31 -27.50
C LEU A 203 -11.08 3.86 -26.19
N THR A 204 -9.89 3.29 -26.31
CA THR A 204 -9.07 2.86 -25.17
C THR A 204 -8.74 4.04 -24.24
N VAL A 205 -8.31 5.19 -24.79
CA VAL A 205 -8.02 6.40 -24.00
C VAL A 205 -9.27 6.91 -23.30
N ASN A 206 -10.41 6.96 -23.99
CA ASN A 206 -11.68 7.41 -23.41
C ASN A 206 -12.13 6.49 -22.25
N ARG A 207 -12.06 5.18 -22.43
CA ARG A 207 -12.38 4.22 -21.37
C ARG A 207 -11.37 4.29 -20.21
N ALA A 208 -10.09 4.50 -20.50
CA ALA A 208 -9.07 4.69 -19.46
C ALA A 208 -9.35 5.92 -18.58
N ARG A 209 -9.78 7.03 -19.19
CA ARG A 209 -10.20 8.23 -18.43
C ARG A 209 -11.38 7.95 -17.52
N ARG A 210 -12.39 7.20 -18.00
CA ARG A 210 -13.53 6.77 -17.17
C ARG A 210 -13.10 5.87 -16.03
N VAL A 211 -12.20 4.90 -16.30
CA VAL A 211 -11.59 4.06 -15.28
C VAL A 211 -10.87 4.90 -14.23
N GLN A 212 -10.06 5.87 -14.64
CA GLN A 212 -9.35 6.76 -13.72
C GLN A 212 -10.32 7.58 -12.84
N ARG A 213 -11.39 8.12 -13.43
CA ARG A 213 -12.42 8.81 -12.66
C ARG A 213 -13.17 7.90 -11.69
N PHE A 214 -13.47 6.69 -12.11
CA PHE A 214 -14.15 5.71 -11.27
C PHE A 214 -13.26 5.21 -10.11
N LEU A 215 -11.93 5.25 -10.27
CA LEU A 215 -10.98 5.03 -9.18
C LEU A 215 -11.01 6.15 -8.14
N SER A 216 -11.43 7.35 -8.53
CA SER A 216 -11.57 8.48 -7.60
C SER A 216 -12.88 8.35 -6.82
N GLN A 217 -12.76 7.93 -5.56
CA GLN A 217 -13.92 7.75 -4.70
C GLN A 217 -13.89 8.71 -3.50
N PRO A 218 -15.06 9.20 -3.04
CA PRO A 218 -15.12 9.97 -1.81
C PRO A 218 -14.66 9.11 -0.64
N PHE A 219 -13.57 9.46 0.02
CA PHE A 219 -13.12 8.75 1.20
C PHE A 219 -12.83 9.70 2.37
N SER A 220 -13.04 9.20 3.59
CA SER A 220 -13.10 10.03 4.80
C SER A 220 -11.84 10.85 5.05
N VAL A 221 -10.65 10.32 4.72
CA VAL A 221 -9.38 11.02 4.93
C VAL A 221 -9.25 12.26 4.04
N ALA A 222 -9.84 12.24 2.84
CA ALA A 222 -9.80 13.37 1.90
C ALA A 222 -10.92 14.39 2.13
N GLU A 223 -11.87 14.13 3.00
CA GLU A 223 -13.06 15.00 3.24
C GLU A 223 -12.67 16.44 3.57
N GLN A 224 -11.64 16.64 4.39
CA GLN A 224 -11.14 17.97 4.74
C GLN A 224 -10.57 18.77 3.54
N PHE A 225 -10.18 18.09 2.46
CA PHE A 225 -9.61 18.71 1.25
C PHE A 225 -10.64 18.84 0.14
N THR A 226 -11.54 17.89 0.00
CA THR A 226 -12.52 17.82 -1.09
C THR A 226 -13.87 18.44 -0.71
N GLY A 227 -14.18 18.54 0.58
CA GLY A 227 -15.48 18.95 1.10
C GLY A 227 -16.60 17.92 0.85
N VAL A 228 -16.26 16.72 0.38
CA VAL A 228 -17.23 15.64 0.10
C VAL A 228 -17.12 14.56 1.17
N PRO A 229 -18.21 14.20 1.85
CA PRO A 229 -18.22 13.14 2.85
C PRO A 229 -17.75 11.80 2.28
N GLY A 230 -16.99 11.03 3.06
CA GLY A 230 -16.55 9.70 2.65
C GLY A 230 -17.71 8.72 2.50
N VAL A 231 -17.68 7.91 1.47
CA VAL A 231 -18.68 6.87 1.19
C VAL A 231 -17.99 5.50 1.06
N MET A 232 -18.50 4.52 1.81
CA MET A 232 -18.04 3.13 1.68
C MET A 232 -18.72 2.49 0.47
N VAL A 233 -17.93 2.04 -0.50
CA VAL A 233 -18.41 1.31 -1.68
C VAL A 233 -18.05 -0.16 -1.55
N ASN A 234 -19.01 -1.04 -1.74
CA ASN A 234 -18.80 -2.48 -1.69
C ASN A 234 -17.94 -2.95 -2.86
N ILE A 235 -17.11 -3.96 -2.62
CA ILE A 235 -16.21 -4.53 -3.64
C ILE A 235 -17.00 -5.08 -4.85
N GLU A 236 -18.15 -5.67 -4.62
CA GLU A 236 -19.03 -6.20 -5.67
C GLU A 236 -19.52 -5.10 -6.62
N ASP A 237 -19.93 -3.95 -6.07
CA ASP A 237 -20.36 -2.79 -6.85
C ASP A 237 -19.18 -2.17 -7.62
N THR A 238 -17.99 -2.18 -7.01
CA THR A 238 -16.76 -1.73 -7.65
C THR A 238 -16.41 -2.60 -8.86
N ILE A 239 -16.44 -3.93 -8.71
CA ILE A 239 -16.16 -4.89 -9.80
C ILE A 239 -17.18 -4.72 -10.93
N LYS A 240 -18.47 -4.63 -10.59
CA LYS A 240 -19.55 -4.41 -11.55
C LYS A 240 -19.37 -3.11 -12.32
N GLY A 241 -19.08 -2.01 -11.64
CA GLY A 241 -18.86 -0.71 -12.26
C GLY A 241 -17.68 -0.72 -13.24
N PHE A 242 -16.53 -1.29 -12.86
CA PHE A 242 -15.41 -1.46 -13.77
C PHE A 242 -15.77 -2.34 -14.97
N LYS A 243 -16.50 -3.43 -14.77
CA LYS A 243 -16.95 -4.31 -15.87
C LYS A 243 -17.81 -3.54 -16.87
N MET A 244 -18.78 -2.75 -16.42
CA MET A 244 -19.62 -1.92 -17.30
C MET A 244 -18.79 -0.93 -18.14
N ILE A 245 -17.76 -0.30 -17.54
CA ILE A 245 -16.84 0.60 -18.27
C ILE A 245 -16.05 -0.20 -19.32
N LEU A 246 -15.48 -1.33 -18.93
CA LEU A 246 -14.66 -2.17 -19.80
C LEU A 246 -15.43 -2.77 -20.97
N ASP A 247 -16.70 -3.11 -20.76
CA ASP A 247 -17.58 -3.69 -21.77
C ASP A 247 -18.24 -2.63 -22.66
N GLY A 248 -18.07 -1.33 -22.33
CA GLY A 248 -18.54 -0.21 -23.13
C GLY A 248 -20.01 0.16 -22.89
N GLU A 249 -20.64 -0.38 -21.86
CA GLU A 249 -22.04 -0.08 -21.53
C GLU A 249 -22.28 1.39 -21.16
N VAL A 250 -21.21 2.11 -20.82
CA VAL A 250 -21.26 3.52 -20.40
C VAL A 250 -20.51 4.46 -21.35
N ASP A 251 -20.15 4.00 -22.55
CA ASP A 251 -19.40 4.82 -23.52
C ASP A 251 -20.17 6.06 -23.96
N ASP A 252 -21.50 6.01 -23.95
CA ASP A 252 -22.38 7.13 -24.31
C ASP A 252 -22.63 8.15 -23.19
N LEU A 253 -22.20 7.85 -21.96
CA LEU A 253 -22.35 8.76 -20.84
C LEU A 253 -21.31 9.89 -20.92
N PRO A 254 -21.66 11.14 -20.49
CA PRO A 254 -20.66 12.20 -20.37
C PRO A 254 -19.58 11.80 -19.37
N GLU A 255 -18.36 12.31 -19.62
CA GLU A 255 -17.22 12.10 -18.73
C GLU A 255 -17.41 12.74 -17.35
#